data_661edc8368b8e6552bd46d34b5f65396
#
_entry.id   661edc8368b8e6552bd46d34b5f65396
#
_cell.length_a   1.000
_cell.length_b   1.000
_cell.length_c   1.000
_cell.angle_alpha   90.00
_cell.angle_beta   90.00
_cell.angle_gamma   90.00
#
_symmetry.space_group_name_H-M   'P 1'
#
loop_
_entity.id
_entity.type
_entity.pdbx_description
1 polymer ?
#
loop_
_entity_poly.entity_id
_entity_poly.type
_entity_poly.pdbx_seq_one_letter_code
_entity_poly.pdbx_strand_id
1 'polypeptide(L)'
;ASVRLGINQLPHQQLPLAVIGEDAALGSTYQATQRPLRLLLVVGETSRAANWQMGGYARPTNPELAPKLARGDLQYYRNVMSCGTNTAASLPCMFSALGKADYEDLKGPQEGLLDVLQRAGLAVLWIDNQSGCKGVCDRVPNVNTRTLDLPAYCATGECFDAVMLDGLDERIAALPAAQRDKGVVVVLHQMGSHGPAYFKRAPDAFKDFKPECTSNALQSCDRQAVINAYDNSVRYTDHLLASAIQWLSAQPNNDAALWYVSDHGESLGENNLYLHGLPYSLAPIEQKHVPQVSWFSKGMQQRLQLDTGCLAGRADAELTHDNLFHTMLG
;
A
#
# COMPACT_ATOMS: atom_id res chain seq x y z
N ALA A 1 7.78 -14.80 50.64
CA ALA A 1 9.04 -14.98 49.91
C ALA A 1 8.70 -15.26 48.44
N SER A 2 8.87 -14.26 47.55
CA SER A 2 8.67 -14.41 46.12
C SER A 2 9.97 -14.86 45.49
N VAL A 3 9.99 -16.06 44.95
CA VAL A 3 11.11 -16.58 44.12
C VAL A 3 10.94 -15.99 42.73
N ARG A 4 11.80 -15.04 42.33
CA ARG A 4 11.97 -14.63 40.95
C ARG A 4 12.87 -15.69 40.27
N LEU A 5 12.30 -16.50 39.42
CA LEU A 5 13.05 -17.30 38.44
C LEU A 5 13.62 -16.34 37.40
N GLY A 6 14.94 -16.10 37.47
CA GLY A 6 15.68 -15.44 36.41
C GLY A 6 15.76 -16.36 35.21
N ILE A 7 14.92 -16.15 34.20
CA ILE A 7 15.12 -16.75 32.88
C ILE A 7 16.30 -15.97 32.27
N ASN A 8 17.49 -16.59 32.26
CA ASN A 8 18.61 -16.15 31.45
C ASN A 8 18.15 -16.20 30.00
N GLN A 9 17.75 -15.05 29.44
CA GLN A 9 17.66 -14.90 28.00
C GLN A 9 19.09 -15.03 27.46
N LEU A 10 19.37 -16.18 26.87
CA LEU A 10 20.54 -16.31 25.99
C LEU A 10 20.44 -15.18 24.96
N PRO A 11 21.55 -14.49 24.63
CA PRO A 11 21.50 -13.49 23.57
C PRO A 11 21.02 -14.19 22.30
N HIS A 12 19.85 -13.76 21.79
CA HIS A 12 19.41 -14.18 20.47
C HIS A 12 20.51 -13.73 19.52
N GLN A 13 21.31 -14.68 19.02
CA GLN A 13 22.18 -14.41 17.89
C GLN A 13 21.26 -13.93 16.77
N GLN A 14 21.35 -12.65 16.44
CA GLN A 14 20.68 -12.11 15.28
C GLN A 14 21.30 -12.82 14.07
N LEU A 15 20.51 -13.64 13.39
CA LEU A 15 20.94 -14.26 12.16
C LEU A 15 21.31 -13.16 11.15
N PRO A 16 22.37 -13.37 10.35
CA PRO A 16 22.74 -12.41 9.33
C PRO A 16 21.60 -12.24 8.32
N LEU A 17 21.49 -11.04 7.74
CA LEU A 17 20.54 -10.75 6.68
C LEU A 17 20.84 -11.65 5.47
N ALA A 18 19.86 -12.44 5.04
CA ALA A 18 19.98 -13.23 3.83
C ALA A 18 19.81 -12.33 2.60
N VAL A 19 20.80 -12.31 1.73
CA VAL A 19 20.78 -11.58 0.46
C VAL A 19 20.02 -12.38 -0.58
N ILE A 20 19.17 -11.72 -1.39
CA ILE A 20 18.44 -12.33 -2.51
C ILE A 20 18.69 -11.54 -3.79
N GLY A 21 18.61 -12.19 -4.95
CA GLY A 21 18.80 -11.52 -6.25
C GLY A 21 20.14 -10.83 -6.37
N GLU A 22 21.25 -11.49 -6.00
CA GLU A 22 22.60 -10.92 -6.10
C GLU A 22 22.97 -10.52 -7.53
N ASP A 23 22.34 -11.17 -8.51
CA ASP A 23 22.47 -10.95 -9.95
C ASP A 23 21.38 -10.01 -10.52
N ALA A 24 20.62 -9.34 -9.68
CA ALA A 24 19.54 -8.46 -10.12
C ALA A 24 20.06 -7.38 -11.07
N ALA A 25 19.44 -7.33 -12.24
CA ALA A 25 19.75 -6.38 -13.30
C ALA A 25 18.46 -6.00 -14.03
N LEU A 26 18.47 -4.87 -14.73
CA LEU A 26 17.35 -4.48 -15.59
C LEU A 26 17.19 -5.49 -16.72
N GLY A 27 15.97 -6.03 -16.84
CA GLY A 27 15.65 -7.09 -17.78
C GLY A 27 15.57 -6.64 -19.25
N SER A 28 15.22 -7.57 -20.12
CA SER A 28 15.16 -7.34 -21.59
C SER A 28 14.09 -6.33 -22.02
N THR A 29 13.09 -6.08 -21.18
CA THR A 29 12.06 -5.04 -21.42
C THR A 29 12.59 -3.62 -21.16
N TYR A 30 13.72 -3.48 -20.48
CA TYR A 30 14.41 -2.21 -20.28
C TYR A 30 15.40 -1.97 -21.41
N GLN A 31 15.28 -0.81 -22.05
CA GLN A 31 16.24 -0.31 -23.04
C GLN A 31 16.66 1.11 -22.68
N ALA A 32 17.97 1.40 -22.71
CA ALA A 32 18.52 2.69 -22.31
C ALA A 32 18.01 3.88 -23.15
N THR A 33 17.50 3.61 -24.36
CA THR A 33 16.90 4.62 -25.27
C THR A 33 15.43 4.90 -24.97
N GLN A 34 14.79 4.13 -24.10
CA GLN A 34 13.40 4.34 -23.68
C GLN A 34 13.34 5.41 -22.59
N ARG A 35 12.13 5.96 -22.39
CA ARG A 35 11.87 6.88 -21.31
C ARG A 35 12.11 6.20 -19.96
N PRO A 36 12.64 6.90 -18.93
CA PRO A 36 12.81 6.32 -17.61
C PRO A 36 11.48 5.80 -17.03
N LEU A 37 11.58 4.75 -16.22
CA LEU A 37 10.42 4.22 -15.49
C LEU A 37 10.00 5.16 -14.36
N ARG A 38 8.71 5.31 -14.14
CA ARG A 38 8.14 6.00 -12.98
C ARG A 38 7.03 5.16 -12.36
N LEU A 39 7.33 4.48 -11.25
CA LEU A 39 6.40 3.59 -10.58
C LEU A 39 6.00 4.16 -9.23
N LEU A 40 4.70 4.25 -8.97
CA LEU A 40 4.16 4.47 -7.64
C LEU A 40 3.55 3.15 -7.14
N LEU A 41 4.09 2.62 -6.05
CA LEU A 41 3.49 1.54 -5.28
C LEU A 41 2.84 2.15 -4.05
N VAL A 42 1.52 2.20 -4.03
CA VAL A 42 0.76 2.73 -2.90
C VAL A 42 0.33 1.56 -2.02
N VAL A 43 0.89 1.50 -0.83
CA VAL A 43 0.49 0.53 0.20
C VAL A 43 -0.62 1.15 1.02
N GLY A 44 -1.84 0.63 0.82
CA GLY A 44 -3.00 1.01 1.62
C GLY A 44 -2.93 0.41 3.01
N GLU A 45 -3.57 1.08 3.96
CA GLU A 45 -3.64 0.66 5.36
C GLU A 45 -5.09 0.39 5.73
N THR A 46 -5.36 -0.83 6.26
CA THR A 46 -6.66 -1.19 6.84
C THR A 46 -7.85 -1.04 5.87
N SER A 47 -7.63 -1.09 4.55
CA SER A 47 -8.70 -0.93 3.57
C SER A 47 -9.27 -2.29 3.17
N ARG A 48 -10.57 -2.51 3.43
CA ARG A 48 -11.26 -3.76 3.08
C ARG A 48 -11.99 -3.63 1.74
N ALA A 49 -11.97 -4.68 0.93
CA ALA A 49 -12.61 -4.70 -0.38
C ALA A 49 -14.13 -4.48 -0.33
N ALA A 50 -14.79 -4.93 0.76
CA ALA A 50 -16.24 -4.85 0.94
C ALA A 50 -16.82 -3.41 0.90
N ASN A 51 -16.00 -2.37 1.15
CA ASN A 51 -16.42 -0.97 1.11
C ASN A 51 -15.96 -0.22 -0.15
N TRP A 52 -15.48 -0.93 -1.17
CA TRP A 52 -15.07 -0.32 -2.43
C TRP A 52 -16.18 -0.40 -3.48
N GLN A 53 -16.64 0.76 -3.96
CA GLN A 53 -17.66 0.85 -5.03
C GLN A 53 -17.25 0.07 -6.28
N MET A 54 -15.98 0.12 -6.66
CA MET A 54 -15.45 -0.61 -7.81
C MET A 54 -15.53 -2.15 -7.64
N GLY A 55 -15.63 -2.63 -6.41
CA GLY A 55 -15.86 -4.03 -6.06
C GLY A 55 -17.34 -4.43 -5.98
N GLY A 56 -18.27 -3.49 -6.18
CA GLY A 56 -19.71 -3.73 -6.10
C GLY A 56 -20.38 -3.19 -4.83
N TYR A 57 -19.67 -2.47 -4.00
CA TYR A 57 -20.29 -1.79 -2.85
C TYR A 57 -21.30 -0.72 -3.32
N ALA A 58 -22.48 -0.69 -2.71
CA ALA A 58 -23.58 0.14 -3.17
C ALA A 58 -23.37 1.64 -2.96
N ARG A 59 -22.48 2.03 -2.05
CA ARG A 59 -22.21 3.45 -1.74
C ARG A 59 -21.08 4.00 -2.63
N PRO A 60 -21.15 5.30 -2.99
CA PRO A 60 -20.18 5.93 -3.89
C PRO A 60 -18.86 6.27 -3.17
N THR A 61 -18.12 5.25 -2.74
CA THR A 61 -16.83 5.42 -2.07
C THR A 61 -15.65 5.63 -3.04
N ASN A 62 -15.86 5.36 -4.35
CA ASN A 62 -14.83 5.57 -5.37
C ASN A 62 -15.33 6.46 -6.54
N PRO A 63 -15.84 7.69 -6.28
CA PRO A 63 -16.42 8.52 -7.34
C PRO A 63 -15.41 9.05 -8.36
N GLU A 64 -14.11 9.07 -8.04
CA GLU A 64 -13.07 9.55 -8.95
C GLU A 64 -12.43 8.40 -9.75
N LEU A 65 -12.29 7.20 -9.17
CA LEU A 65 -11.70 6.04 -9.84
C LEU A 65 -12.73 5.21 -10.62
N ALA A 66 -13.97 5.09 -10.14
CA ALA A 66 -14.98 4.27 -10.80
C ALA A 66 -15.27 4.70 -12.26
N PRO A 67 -15.32 6.00 -12.61
CA PRO A 67 -15.42 6.42 -14.01
C PRO A 67 -14.20 6.04 -14.86
N LYS A 68 -13.00 6.01 -14.27
CA LYS A 68 -11.77 5.57 -14.95
C LYS A 68 -11.81 4.07 -15.23
N LEU A 69 -12.27 3.26 -14.25
CA LEU A 69 -12.49 1.83 -14.42
C LEU A 69 -13.51 1.56 -15.55
N ALA A 70 -14.62 2.29 -15.55
CA ALA A 70 -15.67 2.13 -16.57
C ALA A 70 -15.19 2.42 -18.01
N ARG A 71 -14.18 3.30 -18.17
CA ARG A 71 -13.55 3.59 -19.47
C ARG A 71 -12.39 2.66 -19.81
N GLY A 72 -12.00 1.75 -18.91
CA GLY A 72 -10.82 0.89 -19.09
C GLY A 72 -9.48 1.60 -18.89
N ASP A 73 -9.46 2.79 -18.26
CA ASP A 73 -8.25 3.56 -18.00
C ASP A 73 -7.42 2.96 -16.84
N LEU A 74 -8.04 2.18 -15.97
CA LEU A 74 -7.41 1.44 -14.87
C LEU A 74 -8.05 0.07 -14.68
N GLN A 75 -7.41 -0.79 -13.89
CA GLN A 75 -7.91 -2.11 -13.52
C GLN A 75 -8.16 -2.20 -12.02
N TYR A 76 -9.29 -2.78 -11.63
CA TYR A 76 -9.61 -3.19 -10.25
C TYR A 76 -9.66 -4.71 -10.16
N TYR A 77 -8.97 -5.28 -9.17
CA TYR A 77 -8.94 -6.73 -8.92
C TYR A 77 -9.84 -7.04 -7.74
N ARG A 78 -10.84 -7.88 -7.97
CA ARG A 78 -11.94 -8.09 -7.00
C ARG A 78 -11.68 -9.18 -5.98
N ASN A 79 -10.68 -10.03 -6.17
CA ASN A 79 -10.44 -11.19 -5.33
C ASN A 79 -8.98 -11.28 -4.89
N VAL A 80 -8.59 -10.40 -3.98
CA VAL A 80 -7.21 -10.30 -3.47
C VAL A 80 -7.18 -10.56 -1.97
N MET A 81 -6.34 -11.51 -1.55
CA MET A 81 -6.17 -11.86 -0.14
C MET A 81 -4.85 -11.32 0.42
N SER A 82 -4.93 -10.72 1.59
CA SER A 82 -3.75 -10.23 2.30
C SER A 82 -2.90 -11.35 2.91
N CYS A 83 -1.63 -11.06 3.13
CA CYS A 83 -0.70 -11.97 3.80
C CYS A 83 -0.98 -12.10 5.28
N GLY A 84 -1.43 -11.02 5.93
CA GLY A 84 -1.74 -10.94 7.35
C GLY A 84 -3.03 -10.18 7.61
N THR A 85 -3.37 -10.07 8.88
CA THR A 85 -4.54 -9.32 9.39
C THR A 85 -4.14 -8.05 10.14
N ASN A 86 -2.86 -7.68 10.09
CA ASN A 86 -2.30 -6.46 10.66
C ASN A 86 -1.02 -6.07 9.89
N THR A 87 -0.63 -4.81 9.99
CA THR A 87 0.52 -4.24 9.27
C THR A 87 1.84 -4.95 9.58
N ALA A 88 2.07 -5.30 10.85
CA ALA A 88 3.33 -5.92 11.27
C ALA A 88 3.54 -7.30 10.64
N ALA A 89 2.46 -8.06 10.41
CA ALA A 89 2.51 -9.36 9.74
C ALA A 89 2.49 -9.20 8.22
N SER A 90 1.62 -8.33 7.70
CA SER A 90 1.33 -8.24 6.27
C SER A 90 2.42 -7.54 5.48
N LEU A 91 2.91 -6.40 5.99
CA LEU A 91 3.82 -5.54 5.24
C LEU A 91 5.16 -6.23 4.88
N PRO A 92 5.90 -6.84 5.82
CA PRO A 92 7.13 -7.55 5.45
C PRO A 92 6.89 -8.75 4.54
N CYS A 93 5.77 -9.46 4.73
CA CYS A 93 5.41 -10.62 3.93
C CYS A 93 5.12 -10.23 2.47
N MET A 94 4.35 -9.18 2.22
CA MET A 94 3.99 -8.76 0.86
C MET A 94 5.19 -8.24 0.05
N PHE A 95 6.27 -7.82 0.70
CA PHE A 95 7.52 -7.40 0.05
C PHE A 95 8.56 -8.52 -0.05
N SER A 96 8.26 -9.70 0.47
CA SER A 96 9.12 -10.90 0.39
C SER A 96 9.01 -11.59 -0.96
N ALA A 97 10.10 -12.24 -1.39
CA ALA A 97 10.08 -13.16 -2.53
C ALA A 97 9.34 -14.46 -2.23
N LEU A 98 9.11 -14.75 -0.96
CA LEU A 98 8.43 -15.94 -0.49
C LEU A 98 6.91 -15.71 -0.49
N GLY A 99 6.14 -16.73 -0.78
CA GLY A 99 4.72 -16.72 -0.48
C GLY A 99 4.47 -16.77 1.03
N LYS A 100 3.24 -16.47 1.46
CA LYS A 100 2.84 -16.43 2.87
C LYS A 100 3.29 -17.65 3.68
N ALA A 101 3.09 -18.85 3.16
CA ALA A 101 3.42 -20.09 3.87
C ALA A 101 4.92 -20.21 4.17
N ASP A 102 5.76 -19.98 3.16
CA ASP A 102 7.22 -20.07 3.31
C ASP A 102 7.76 -18.88 4.12
N TYR A 103 7.10 -17.70 4.03
CA TYR A 103 7.48 -16.54 4.83
C TYR A 103 7.23 -16.76 6.33
N GLU A 104 6.13 -17.43 6.71
CA GLU A 104 5.83 -17.75 8.11
C GLU A 104 6.87 -18.72 8.72
N ASP A 105 7.51 -19.52 7.90
CA ASP A 105 8.56 -20.46 8.30
C ASP A 105 9.98 -19.86 8.29
N LEU A 106 10.13 -18.61 7.87
CA LEU A 106 11.42 -17.92 7.75
C LEU A 106 12.10 -17.75 9.12
N LYS A 107 13.34 -18.22 9.26
CA LYS A 107 14.06 -18.25 10.54
C LYS A 107 14.88 -16.99 10.83
N GLY A 108 15.10 -16.13 9.86
CA GLY A 108 15.94 -14.93 10.01
C GLY A 108 15.56 -13.82 9.05
N PRO A 109 16.18 -12.63 9.17
CA PRO A 109 15.91 -11.53 8.27
C PRO A 109 16.40 -11.85 6.85
N GLN A 110 15.60 -11.44 5.85
CA GLN A 110 15.90 -11.59 4.44
C GLN A 110 15.64 -10.25 3.74
N GLU A 111 16.42 -9.97 2.71
CA GLU A 111 16.15 -8.87 1.79
C GLU A 111 14.78 -9.02 1.10
N GLY A 112 14.21 -7.91 0.66
CA GLY A 112 12.91 -7.88 0.00
C GLY A 112 12.94 -7.15 -1.34
N LEU A 113 11.75 -6.88 -1.86
CA LEU A 113 11.54 -6.25 -3.17
C LEU A 113 12.38 -4.98 -3.38
N LEU A 114 12.43 -4.09 -2.38
CA LEU A 114 13.09 -2.80 -2.52
C LEU A 114 14.61 -2.94 -2.65
N ASP A 115 15.20 -3.90 -1.96
CA ASP A 115 16.64 -4.22 -2.06
C ASP A 115 16.99 -4.69 -3.47
N VAL A 116 16.16 -5.57 -4.04
CA VAL A 116 16.35 -6.11 -5.39
C VAL A 116 16.20 -5.01 -6.45
N LEU A 117 15.18 -4.17 -6.35
CA LEU A 117 14.97 -3.06 -7.28
C LEU A 117 16.13 -2.06 -7.26
N GLN A 118 16.63 -1.71 -6.06
CA GLN A 118 17.78 -0.82 -5.90
C GLN A 118 19.05 -1.46 -6.46
N ARG A 119 19.29 -2.75 -6.23
CA ARG A 119 20.42 -3.52 -6.77
C ARG A 119 20.38 -3.58 -8.29
N ALA A 120 19.20 -3.70 -8.89
CA ALA A 120 19.02 -3.64 -10.34
C ALA A 120 19.33 -2.26 -10.95
N GLY A 121 19.54 -1.23 -10.11
CA GLY A 121 19.98 0.10 -10.52
C GLY A 121 18.87 1.13 -10.61
N LEU A 122 17.67 0.85 -10.09
CA LEU A 122 16.60 1.85 -9.99
C LEU A 122 16.78 2.72 -8.74
N ALA A 123 16.32 3.96 -8.80
CA ALA A 123 16.17 4.79 -7.61
C ALA A 123 14.92 4.35 -6.85
N VAL A 124 15.05 4.08 -5.55
CA VAL A 124 13.94 3.68 -4.69
C VAL A 124 13.75 4.71 -3.59
N LEU A 125 12.51 5.07 -3.30
CA LEU A 125 12.14 5.98 -2.21
C LEU A 125 10.92 5.45 -1.49
N TRP A 126 10.99 5.37 -0.16
CA TRP A 126 9.84 5.08 0.71
C TRP A 126 9.35 6.36 1.38
N ILE A 127 8.06 6.66 1.29
CA ILE A 127 7.42 7.77 2.02
C ILE A 127 6.39 7.18 2.98
N ASP A 128 6.67 7.34 4.27
CA ASP A 128 5.88 6.76 5.35
C ASP A 128 4.95 7.79 5.97
N ASN A 129 3.65 7.59 5.86
CA ASN A 129 2.64 8.34 6.60
C ASN A 129 1.97 7.50 7.69
N GLN A 130 2.45 6.29 7.93
CA GLN A 130 1.96 5.34 8.93
C GLN A 130 2.90 5.34 10.16
N SER A 131 3.14 4.22 10.77
CA SER A 131 3.98 4.06 11.97
C SER A 131 5.33 3.36 11.68
N GLY A 132 5.89 3.57 10.50
CA GLY A 132 7.13 2.95 10.03
C GLY A 132 6.93 1.73 9.16
N CYS A 133 7.97 1.36 8.42
CA CYS A 133 7.94 0.38 7.35
C CYS A 133 8.18 -1.08 7.80
N LYS A 134 8.22 -1.35 9.09
CA LYS A 134 8.41 -2.71 9.66
C LYS A 134 9.65 -3.44 9.10
N GLY A 135 10.73 -2.71 8.84
CA GLY A 135 11.98 -3.24 8.31
C GLY A 135 12.11 -3.23 6.77
N VAL A 136 11.01 -3.05 6.06
CA VAL A 136 10.98 -3.12 4.58
C VAL A 136 11.81 -2.03 3.92
N CYS A 137 11.83 -0.82 4.50
CA CYS A 137 12.54 0.33 3.94
C CYS A 137 13.89 0.66 4.59
N ASP A 138 14.38 -0.17 5.50
CA ASP A 138 15.55 0.14 6.33
C ASP A 138 16.84 0.37 5.51
N ARG A 139 16.91 -0.20 4.28
CA ARG A 139 18.09 -0.17 3.42
C ARG A 139 17.92 0.69 2.16
N VAL A 140 16.81 1.43 2.08
CA VAL A 140 16.54 2.36 0.98
C VAL A 140 16.28 3.77 1.52
N PRO A 141 16.48 4.83 0.71
CA PRO A 141 16.06 6.19 1.07
C PRO A 141 14.60 6.21 1.52
N ASN A 142 14.35 6.81 2.69
CA ASN A 142 13.01 6.90 3.22
C ASN A 142 12.74 8.23 3.94
N VAL A 143 11.47 8.63 3.98
CA VAL A 143 10.98 9.85 4.59
C VAL A 143 9.78 9.51 5.46
N ASN A 144 9.80 9.97 6.72
CA ASN A 144 8.63 9.92 7.60
C ASN A 144 7.93 11.28 7.51
N THR A 145 6.67 11.31 7.07
CA THR A 145 5.91 12.54 6.86
C THR A 145 5.67 13.32 8.14
N ARG A 146 5.63 12.65 9.30
CA ARG A 146 5.46 13.28 10.61
C ARG A 146 6.63 14.17 11.02
N THR A 147 7.80 13.99 10.38
CA THR A 147 8.97 14.84 10.60
C THR A 147 9.00 16.07 9.71
N LEU A 148 8.05 16.16 8.77
CA LEU A 148 7.90 17.31 7.88
C LEU A 148 7.02 18.36 8.58
N ASP A 149 7.48 19.61 8.57
CA ASP A 149 6.69 20.74 9.08
C ASP A 149 5.70 21.21 8.01
N LEU A 150 4.61 20.47 7.86
CA LEU A 150 3.56 20.71 6.86
C LEU A 150 2.19 20.85 7.53
N PRO A 151 1.92 21.98 8.21
CA PRO A 151 0.70 22.17 9.01
C PRO A 151 -0.60 22.10 8.20
N ALA A 152 -0.55 22.29 6.89
CA ALA A 152 -1.71 22.12 6.01
C ALA A 152 -2.23 20.67 5.99
N TYR A 153 -1.37 19.69 6.26
CA TYR A 153 -1.71 18.27 6.26
C TYR A 153 -1.68 17.66 7.66
N CYS A 154 -0.89 18.21 8.59
CA CYS A 154 -0.51 17.59 9.85
C CYS A 154 -0.98 18.43 11.05
N ALA A 155 -2.26 18.32 11.43
CA ALA A 155 -2.85 19.18 12.46
C ALA A 155 -2.71 18.65 13.91
N THR A 156 -2.55 17.32 14.12
CA THR A 156 -2.63 16.69 15.45
C THR A 156 -1.60 15.58 15.65
N GLY A 157 -0.40 15.73 15.07
CA GLY A 157 0.65 14.70 15.12
C GLY A 157 0.44 13.54 14.16
N GLU A 158 -0.67 13.51 13.41
CA GLU A 158 -0.94 12.64 12.27
C GLU A 158 -1.24 13.50 11.05
N CYS A 159 -0.86 13.02 9.88
CA CYS A 159 -1.02 13.76 8.63
C CYS A 159 -2.05 13.09 7.73
N PHE A 160 -2.79 13.88 6.96
CA PHE A 160 -3.58 13.35 5.84
C PHE A 160 -2.66 12.82 4.73
N ASP A 161 -3.07 11.74 4.09
CA ASP A 161 -2.23 11.01 3.13
C ASP A 161 -1.76 11.84 1.92
N ALA A 162 -2.46 12.91 1.55
CA ALA A 162 -2.03 13.83 0.50
C ALA A 162 -0.66 14.46 0.77
N VAL A 163 -0.19 14.50 2.02
CA VAL A 163 1.16 14.93 2.40
C VAL A 163 2.26 14.18 1.64
N MET A 164 2.00 12.93 1.26
CA MET A 164 2.98 12.11 0.55
C MET A 164 3.21 12.56 -0.89
N LEU A 165 2.25 13.25 -1.50
CA LEU A 165 2.36 13.79 -2.86
C LEU A 165 2.95 15.21 -2.85
N ASP A 166 2.89 15.92 -1.72
CA ASP A 166 3.45 17.26 -1.59
C ASP A 166 4.98 17.22 -1.64
N GLY A 167 5.59 18.03 -2.51
CA GLY A 167 7.04 18.05 -2.72
C GLY A 167 7.63 16.72 -3.25
N LEU A 168 6.83 15.89 -3.92
CA LEU A 168 7.29 14.60 -4.42
C LEU A 168 8.36 14.74 -5.52
N ASP A 169 8.24 15.73 -6.40
CA ASP A 169 9.21 15.97 -7.46
C ASP A 169 10.58 16.35 -6.89
N GLU A 170 10.63 17.20 -5.85
CA GLU A 170 11.84 17.60 -5.16
C GLU A 170 12.50 16.42 -4.43
N ARG A 171 11.70 15.56 -3.79
CA ARG A 171 12.23 14.35 -3.12
C ARG A 171 12.81 13.37 -4.12
N ILE A 172 12.17 13.20 -5.27
CA ILE A 172 12.70 12.37 -6.36
C ILE A 172 13.96 13.00 -6.93
N ALA A 173 13.99 14.31 -7.13
CA ALA A 173 15.17 15.02 -7.66
C ALA A 173 16.40 14.88 -6.75
N ALA A 174 16.20 14.67 -5.44
CA ALA A 174 17.28 14.46 -4.47
C ALA A 174 17.90 13.05 -4.53
N LEU A 175 17.29 12.09 -5.22
CA LEU A 175 17.84 10.74 -5.39
C LEU A 175 19.04 10.75 -6.36
N PRO A 176 19.93 9.74 -6.30
CA PRO A 176 21.11 9.67 -7.17
C PRO A 176 20.74 9.70 -8.67
N ALA A 177 21.31 10.62 -9.43
CA ALA A 177 20.98 10.85 -10.83
C ALA A 177 21.14 9.59 -11.69
N ALA A 178 22.24 8.85 -11.52
CA ALA A 178 22.52 7.64 -12.32
C ALA A 178 21.44 6.53 -12.16
N GLN A 179 20.74 6.51 -11.01
CA GLN A 179 19.63 5.59 -10.77
C GLN A 179 18.31 6.18 -11.30
N ARG A 180 18.06 7.49 -11.04
CA ARG A 180 16.85 8.19 -11.53
C ARG A 180 16.72 8.14 -13.04
N ASP A 181 17.84 8.26 -13.76
CA ASP A 181 17.86 8.25 -15.23
C ASP A 181 17.43 6.90 -15.81
N LYS A 182 17.54 5.84 -15.05
CA LYS A 182 17.02 4.52 -15.40
C LYS A 182 15.55 4.37 -15.01
N GLY A 183 15.18 4.86 -13.85
CA GLY A 183 13.80 4.83 -13.34
C GLY A 183 13.73 5.03 -11.84
N VAL A 184 12.53 5.35 -11.38
CA VAL A 184 12.22 5.61 -9.98
C VAL A 184 11.06 4.78 -9.54
N VAL A 185 11.20 4.12 -8.40
CA VAL A 185 10.12 3.44 -7.67
C VAL A 185 9.89 4.18 -6.37
N VAL A 186 8.70 4.74 -6.19
CA VAL A 186 8.29 5.38 -4.94
C VAL A 186 7.23 4.53 -4.29
N VAL A 187 7.44 4.18 -3.03
CA VAL A 187 6.42 3.55 -2.20
C VAL A 187 5.77 4.62 -1.33
N LEU A 188 4.45 4.73 -1.40
CA LEU A 188 3.63 5.60 -0.57
C LEU A 188 2.90 4.71 0.46
N HIS A 189 3.31 4.78 1.72
CA HIS A 189 2.70 4.01 2.80
C HIS A 189 1.68 4.86 3.55
N GLN A 190 0.40 4.58 3.32
CA GLN A 190 -0.73 5.37 3.81
C GLN A 190 -0.96 5.21 5.31
N MET A 191 -1.58 6.24 5.92
CA MET A 191 -2.39 6.10 7.12
C MET A 191 -3.75 5.46 6.79
N GLY A 192 -4.25 5.68 5.60
CA GLY A 192 -5.40 5.02 5.02
C GLY A 192 -6.66 5.06 5.89
N SER A 193 -7.20 3.87 6.16
CA SER A 193 -8.40 3.69 7.00
C SER A 193 -8.06 3.21 8.41
N HIS A 194 -6.84 3.49 8.92
CA HIS A 194 -6.37 3.01 10.22
C HIS A 194 -7.28 3.41 11.37
N GLY A 195 -7.81 2.41 12.08
CA GLY A 195 -8.71 2.59 13.22
C GLY A 195 -7.99 2.77 14.57
N PRO A 196 -8.76 3.00 15.63
CA PRO A 196 -10.23 3.16 15.67
C PRO A 196 -10.72 4.55 15.24
N ALA A 197 -9.84 5.53 15.08
CA ALA A 197 -10.21 6.93 14.82
C ALA A 197 -10.48 7.20 13.33
N TYR A 198 -11.38 6.47 12.68
CA TYR A 198 -11.66 6.62 11.24
C TYR A 198 -12.05 8.06 10.86
N PHE A 199 -12.75 8.79 11.75
CA PHE A 199 -13.14 10.19 11.55
C PHE A 199 -11.97 11.15 11.36
N LYS A 200 -10.74 10.74 11.72
CA LYS A 200 -9.50 11.51 11.51
C LYS A 200 -8.82 11.22 10.17
N ARG A 201 -9.30 10.23 9.40
CA ARG A 201 -8.60 9.74 8.20
C ARG A 201 -8.89 10.55 6.95
N ALA A 202 -9.91 11.41 6.97
CA ALA A 202 -10.28 12.24 5.84
C ALA A 202 -10.45 13.70 6.26
N PRO A 203 -10.02 14.67 5.42
CA PRO A 203 -10.40 16.07 5.57
C PRO A 203 -11.92 16.24 5.43
N ASP A 204 -12.48 17.31 6.02
CA ASP A 204 -13.92 17.54 6.03
C ASP A 204 -14.55 17.63 4.63
N ALA A 205 -13.77 18.08 3.64
CA ALA A 205 -14.19 18.14 2.23
C ALA A 205 -14.48 16.76 1.61
N PHE A 206 -14.01 15.66 2.23
CA PHE A 206 -14.21 14.28 1.78
C PHE A 206 -15.12 13.47 2.69
N LYS A 207 -15.80 14.13 3.63
CA LYS A 207 -16.74 13.49 4.57
C LYS A 207 -18.17 13.57 4.04
N ASP A 208 -18.42 12.77 2.99
CA ASP A 208 -19.71 12.72 2.31
C ASP A 208 -20.77 11.92 3.10
N PHE A 209 -20.33 10.98 3.96
CA PHE A 209 -21.20 10.08 4.72
C PHE A 209 -21.35 10.54 6.16
N LYS A 210 -22.59 10.86 6.55
CA LYS A 210 -22.90 11.42 7.87
C LYS A 210 -24.19 10.82 8.46
N PRO A 211 -24.37 10.81 9.80
CA PRO A 211 -23.39 11.22 10.82
C PRO A 211 -22.24 10.24 10.90
N GLU A 212 -21.05 10.69 11.33
CA GLU A 212 -19.88 9.81 11.56
C GLU A 212 -19.67 9.55 13.06
N CYS A 213 -19.13 8.39 13.40
CA CYS A 213 -18.64 8.08 14.74
C CYS A 213 -17.35 8.87 14.98
N THR A 214 -17.35 9.74 15.99
CA THR A 214 -16.19 10.55 16.41
C THR A 214 -15.54 10.04 17.68
N SER A 215 -15.81 8.79 18.08
CA SER A 215 -15.26 8.12 19.27
C SER A 215 -14.27 7.03 18.86
N ASN A 216 -13.23 6.83 19.69
CA ASN A 216 -12.35 5.67 19.59
C ASN A 216 -13.00 4.39 20.16
N ALA A 217 -14.04 4.52 20.98
CA ALA A 217 -14.82 3.40 21.49
C ALA A 217 -15.94 3.08 20.47
N LEU A 218 -15.59 2.38 19.37
CA LEU A 218 -16.48 2.12 18.24
C LEU A 218 -17.81 1.48 18.65
N GLN A 219 -17.77 0.58 19.62
CA GLN A 219 -18.98 -0.09 20.17
C GLN A 219 -19.94 0.85 20.89
N SER A 220 -19.52 2.08 21.21
CA SER A 220 -20.39 3.11 21.79
C SER A 220 -21.15 3.93 20.75
N CYS A 221 -20.79 3.82 19.48
CA CYS A 221 -21.43 4.47 18.38
C CYS A 221 -22.51 3.58 17.75
N ASP A 222 -23.48 4.20 17.09
CA ASP A 222 -24.30 3.50 16.12
C ASP A 222 -23.43 2.88 15.02
N ARG A 223 -23.70 1.64 14.64
CA ARG A 223 -22.90 0.90 13.65
C ARG A 223 -22.85 1.63 12.30
N GLN A 224 -23.95 2.25 11.89
CA GLN A 224 -23.96 2.99 10.64
C GLN A 224 -23.05 4.23 10.69
N ALA A 225 -22.94 4.87 11.86
CA ALA A 225 -22.01 5.99 12.05
C ALA A 225 -20.53 5.54 11.99
N VAL A 226 -20.22 4.32 12.47
CA VAL A 226 -18.88 3.71 12.31
C VAL A 226 -18.59 3.47 10.83
N ILE A 227 -19.54 2.87 10.10
CA ILE A 227 -19.41 2.63 8.66
C ILE A 227 -19.27 3.95 7.89
N ASN A 228 -20.01 5.00 8.26
CA ASN A 228 -19.91 6.32 7.63
C ASN A 228 -18.51 6.91 7.78
N ALA A 229 -17.93 6.87 8.98
CA ALA A 229 -16.58 7.36 9.22
C ALA A 229 -15.53 6.56 8.42
N TYR A 230 -15.70 5.25 8.35
CA TYR A 230 -14.84 4.36 7.56
C TYR A 230 -14.97 4.64 6.05
N ASP A 231 -16.18 4.75 5.52
CA ASP A 231 -16.42 5.05 4.11
C ASP A 231 -15.84 6.40 3.69
N ASN A 232 -15.85 7.40 4.58
CA ASN A 232 -15.17 8.69 4.35
C ASN A 232 -13.66 8.49 4.18
N SER A 233 -13.03 7.58 4.91
CA SER A 233 -11.61 7.27 4.74
C SER A 233 -11.32 6.57 3.40
N VAL A 234 -12.20 5.68 2.96
CA VAL A 234 -12.12 5.04 1.63
C VAL A 234 -12.31 6.08 0.53
N ARG A 235 -13.28 7.00 0.69
CA ARG A 235 -13.51 8.13 -0.23
C ARG A 235 -12.27 9.00 -0.38
N TYR A 236 -11.54 9.23 0.71
CA TYR A 236 -10.31 10.01 0.67
C TYR A 236 -9.15 9.23 0.02
N THR A 237 -9.06 7.93 0.23
CA THR A 237 -8.11 7.07 -0.50
C THR A 237 -8.38 7.09 -2.01
N ASP A 238 -9.64 7.08 -2.44
CA ASP A 238 -10.04 7.25 -3.84
C ASP A 238 -9.46 8.56 -4.43
N HIS A 239 -9.61 9.67 -3.71
CA HIS A 239 -9.05 10.96 -4.12
C HIS A 239 -7.52 10.95 -4.19
N LEU A 240 -6.85 10.36 -3.21
CA LEU A 240 -5.39 10.24 -3.22
C LEU A 240 -4.89 9.49 -4.46
N LEU A 241 -5.49 8.34 -4.75
CA LEU A 241 -5.12 7.53 -5.90
C LEU A 241 -5.40 8.26 -7.23
N ALA A 242 -6.53 8.95 -7.33
CA ALA A 242 -6.85 9.77 -8.50
C ALA A 242 -5.83 10.91 -8.69
N SER A 243 -5.42 11.57 -7.60
CA SER A 243 -4.40 12.62 -7.60
C SER A 243 -3.03 12.07 -7.98
N ALA A 244 -2.66 10.88 -7.50
CA ALA A 244 -1.41 10.20 -7.85
C ALA A 244 -1.37 9.83 -9.33
N ILE A 245 -2.48 9.32 -9.89
CA ILE A 245 -2.61 9.04 -11.32
C ILE A 245 -2.50 10.33 -12.14
N GLN A 246 -3.12 11.42 -11.69
CA GLN A 246 -3.01 12.72 -12.34
C GLN A 246 -1.56 13.22 -12.36
N TRP A 247 -0.86 13.14 -11.23
CA TRP A 247 0.55 13.50 -11.14
C TRP A 247 1.41 12.66 -12.09
N LEU A 248 1.23 11.34 -12.15
CA LEU A 248 1.93 10.46 -13.09
C LEU A 248 1.61 10.80 -14.55
N SER A 249 0.36 11.12 -14.86
CA SER A 249 -0.08 11.50 -16.21
C SER A 249 0.54 12.82 -16.69
N ALA A 250 0.89 13.70 -15.77
CA ALA A 250 1.58 14.96 -16.05
C ALA A 250 3.09 14.78 -16.27
N GLN A 251 3.63 13.57 -16.27
CA GLN A 251 5.03 13.22 -16.45
C GLN A 251 5.30 12.63 -17.85
N PRO A 252 5.19 13.39 -18.95
CA PRO A 252 5.18 12.84 -20.32
C PRO A 252 6.50 12.19 -20.73
N ASN A 253 7.59 12.50 -20.02
CA ASN A 253 8.92 11.98 -20.28
C ASN A 253 9.24 10.67 -19.55
N ASN A 254 8.26 10.09 -18.87
CA ASN A 254 8.39 8.82 -18.16
C ASN A 254 7.39 7.79 -18.66
N ASP A 255 7.76 6.51 -18.60
CA ASP A 255 6.81 5.41 -18.71
C ASP A 255 6.34 5.08 -17.28
N ALA A 256 5.07 5.35 -17.02
CA ALA A 256 4.55 5.42 -15.67
C ALA A 256 3.52 4.33 -15.36
N ALA A 257 3.55 3.84 -14.11
CA ALA A 257 2.51 2.97 -13.57
C ALA A 257 2.21 3.30 -12.10
N LEU A 258 0.99 3.02 -11.69
CA LEU A 258 0.57 3.00 -10.30
C LEU A 258 0.06 1.61 -9.96
N TRP A 259 0.50 1.09 -8.80
CA TRP A 259 -0.04 -0.10 -8.20
C TRP A 259 -0.49 0.21 -6.78
N TYR A 260 -1.72 -0.09 -6.45
CA TYR A 260 -2.29 0.05 -5.11
C TYR A 260 -2.75 -1.31 -4.60
N VAL A 261 -2.40 -1.62 -3.36
CA VAL A 261 -2.95 -2.76 -2.61
C VAL A 261 -2.95 -2.43 -1.13
N SER A 262 -4.04 -2.75 -0.42
CA SER A 262 -4.07 -2.60 1.05
C SER A 262 -3.32 -3.74 1.72
N ASP A 263 -2.70 -3.45 2.86
CA ASP A 263 -1.95 -4.43 3.65
C ASP A 263 -2.85 -5.44 4.35
N HIS A 264 -4.00 -5.04 4.84
CA HIS A 264 -5.07 -5.89 5.40
C HIS A 264 -6.41 -5.16 5.37
N GLY A 265 -7.47 -5.86 5.75
CA GLY A 265 -8.81 -5.30 5.88
C GLY A 265 -9.19 -4.95 7.32
N GLU A 266 -10.50 -4.85 7.59
CA GLU A 266 -11.05 -4.35 8.85
C GLU A 266 -12.43 -4.95 9.15
N SER A 267 -12.71 -5.23 10.42
CA SER A 267 -14.05 -5.53 10.93
C SER A 267 -14.74 -4.27 11.42
N LEU A 268 -15.97 -4.03 10.99
CA LEU A 268 -16.78 -2.86 11.33
C LEU A 268 -18.05 -3.21 12.11
N GLY A 269 -17.95 -4.17 13.04
CA GLY A 269 -19.05 -4.60 13.90
C GLY A 269 -19.79 -5.84 13.40
N GLU A 270 -19.28 -6.52 12.36
CA GLU A 270 -19.79 -7.85 11.98
C GLU A 270 -19.59 -8.82 13.15
N ASN A 271 -20.66 -9.49 13.59
CA ASN A 271 -20.63 -10.38 14.76
C ASN A 271 -20.05 -9.73 16.03
N ASN A 272 -20.25 -8.41 16.19
CA ASN A 272 -19.66 -7.58 17.26
C ASN A 272 -18.12 -7.52 17.23
N LEU A 273 -17.49 -7.87 16.12
CA LEU A 273 -16.06 -7.71 15.91
C LEU A 273 -15.76 -6.33 15.31
N TYR A 274 -14.77 -5.68 15.89
CA TYR A 274 -14.25 -4.39 15.42
C TYR A 274 -12.73 -4.48 15.25
N LEU A 275 -12.18 -3.65 14.37
CA LEU A 275 -10.74 -3.59 14.10
C LEU A 275 -10.23 -4.88 13.42
N HIS A 276 -8.95 -5.15 13.58
CA HIS A 276 -8.21 -6.19 12.88
C HIS A 276 -7.25 -6.92 13.83
N GLY A 277 -6.42 -7.84 13.29
CA GLY A 277 -5.35 -8.49 14.03
C GLY A 277 -5.73 -9.84 14.64
N LEU A 278 -6.87 -10.42 14.28
CA LEU A 278 -7.17 -11.80 14.66
C LEU A 278 -6.20 -12.77 13.96
N PRO A 279 -5.90 -13.92 14.59
CA PRO A 279 -5.14 -14.97 13.90
C PRO A 279 -5.74 -15.26 12.53
N TYR A 280 -4.91 -15.38 11.49
CA TYR A 280 -5.37 -15.42 10.11
C TYR A 280 -6.42 -16.52 9.84
N SER A 281 -6.27 -17.69 10.46
CA SER A 281 -7.21 -18.80 10.34
C SER A 281 -8.58 -18.54 10.98
N LEU A 282 -8.64 -17.63 11.97
CA LEU A 282 -9.88 -17.29 12.69
C LEU A 282 -10.47 -15.96 12.23
N ALA A 283 -9.69 -15.14 11.52
CA ALA A 283 -10.10 -13.83 11.07
C ALA A 283 -11.23 -13.94 10.03
N PRO A 284 -12.25 -13.08 10.12
CA PRO A 284 -13.28 -12.98 9.11
C PRO A 284 -12.71 -12.48 7.78
N ILE A 285 -13.46 -12.68 6.71
CA ILE A 285 -13.02 -12.30 5.36
C ILE A 285 -12.74 -10.81 5.24
N GLU A 286 -13.46 -9.99 5.98
CA GLU A 286 -13.34 -8.53 6.01
C GLU A 286 -11.95 -8.05 6.47
N GLN A 287 -11.23 -8.85 7.26
CA GLN A 287 -9.86 -8.54 7.69
C GLN A 287 -8.78 -9.01 6.69
N LYS A 288 -9.15 -9.78 5.67
CA LYS A 288 -8.23 -10.45 4.74
C LYS A 288 -8.44 -10.06 3.29
N HIS A 289 -9.66 -9.77 2.88
CA HIS A 289 -10.00 -9.41 1.52
C HIS A 289 -9.80 -7.92 1.29
N VAL A 290 -8.85 -7.59 0.43
CA VAL A 290 -8.33 -6.24 0.24
C VAL A 290 -8.54 -5.74 -1.20
N PRO A 291 -8.70 -4.42 -1.41
CA PRO A 291 -8.75 -3.83 -2.73
C PRO A 291 -7.36 -3.77 -3.36
N GLN A 292 -7.33 -3.92 -4.69
CA GLN A 292 -6.12 -3.74 -5.50
C GLN A 292 -6.47 -3.05 -6.81
N VAL A 293 -5.64 -2.06 -7.17
CA VAL A 293 -5.81 -1.23 -8.39
C VAL A 293 -4.49 -1.15 -9.13
N SER A 294 -4.54 -1.20 -10.47
CA SER A 294 -3.40 -0.85 -11.30
C SER A 294 -3.79 0.16 -12.38
N TRP A 295 -2.85 1.05 -12.69
CA TRP A 295 -2.93 2.01 -13.76
C TRP A 295 -1.59 2.07 -14.50
N PHE A 296 -1.64 2.18 -15.83
CA PHE A 296 -0.46 2.23 -16.69
C PHE A 296 -0.61 3.36 -17.72
N SER A 297 0.42 4.19 -17.85
CA SER A 297 0.50 5.14 -18.96
C SER A 297 0.56 4.40 -20.29
N LYS A 298 0.20 5.08 -21.38
CA LYS A 298 0.29 4.49 -22.73
C LYS A 298 1.72 4.04 -23.06
N GLY A 299 2.73 4.81 -22.63
CA GLY A 299 4.13 4.43 -22.83
C GLY A 299 4.50 3.17 -22.07
N MET A 300 4.02 3.01 -20.84
CA MET A 300 4.23 1.80 -20.07
C MET A 300 3.52 0.59 -20.69
N GLN A 301 2.29 0.76 -21.14
CA GLN A 301 1.55 -0.31 -21.85
C GLN A 301 2.31 -0.79 -23.08
N GLN A 302 2.85 0.13 -23.88
CA GLN A 302 3.65 -0.20 -25.06
C GLN A 302 4.94 -0.92 -24.70
N ARG A 303 5.68 -0.42 -23.69
CA ARG A 303 6.91 -1.04 -23.21
C ARG A 303 6.70 -2.48 -22.75
N LEU A 304 5.67 -2.72 -21.97
CA LEU A 304 5.34 -4.04 -21.43
C LEU A 304 4.55 -4.92 -22.42
N GLN A 305 4.18 -4.39 -23.62
CA GLN A 305 3.28 -5.04 -24.56
C GLN A 305 2.00 -5.52 -23.85
N LEU A 306 1.48 -4.67 -22.97
CA LEU A 306 0.40 -5.01 -22.06
C LEU A 306 -0.93 -5.08 -22.81
N ASP A 307 -1.59 -6.23 -22.75
CA ASP A 307 -2.97 -6.41 -23.20
C ASP A 307 -3.94 -6.03 -22.07
N THR A 308 -4.48 -4.81 -22.15
CA THR A 308 -5.44 -4.30 -21.16
C THR A 308 -6.76 -5.06 -21.17
N GLY A 309 -7.15 -5.68 -22.30
CA GLY A 309 -8.31 -6.55 -22.39
C GLY A 309 -8.09 -7.86 -21.64
N CYS A 310 -6.90 -8.42 -21.72
CA CYS A 310 -6.51 -9.60 -20.93
C CYS A 310 -6.54 -9.29 -19.43
N LEU A 311 -6.02 -8.11 -19.00
CA LEU A 311 -6.10 -7.70 -17.60
C LEU A 311 -7.55 -7.56 -17.12
N ALA A 312 -8.41 -6.92 -17.91
CA ALA A 312 -9.82 -6.76 -17.59
C ALA A 312 -10.52 -8.12 -17.43
N GLY A 313 -10.19 -9.09 -18.31
CA GLY A 313 -10.69 -10.46 -18.22
C GLY A 313 -10.23 -11.23 -16.97
N ARG A 314 -9.20 -10.74 -16.27
CA ARG A 314 -8.67 -11.35 -15.04
C ARG A 314 -9.06 -10.61 -13.76
N ALA A 315 -10.00 -9.69 -13.82
CA ALA A 315 -10.45 -8.90 -12.67
C ALA A 315 -10.92 -9.74 -11.48
N ASP A 316 -11.42 -10.95 -11.73
CA ASP A 316 -11.91 -11.90 -10.71
C ASP A 316 -10.92 -13.04 -10.40
N ALA A 317 -9.70 -13.00 -10.95
CA ALA A 317 -8.69 -14.00 -10.66
C ALA A 317 -8.36 -14.00 -9.15
N GLU A 318 -8.15 -15.18 -8.60
CA GLU A 318 -7.68 -15.34 -7.23
C GLU A 318 -6.23 -14.86 -7.14
N LEU A 319 -6.04 -13.79 -6.38
CA LEU A 319 -4.75 -13.16 -6.14
C LEU A 319 -4.48 -13.07 -4.65
N THR A 320 -3.21 -13.00 -4.30
CA THR A 320 -2.75 -12.77 -2.93
C THR A 320 -1.59 -11.77 -2.92
N HIS A 321 -1.19 -11.32 -1.75
CA HIS A 321 0.04 -10.53 -1.60
C HIS A 321 1.30 -11.25 -2.12
N ASP A 322 1.28 -12.57 -2.21
CA ASP A 322 2.39 -13.38 -2.77
C ASP A 322 2.71 -13.00 -4.22
N ASN A 323 1.73 -12.42 -4.94
CA ASN A 323 1.93 -11.98 -6.31
C ASN A 323 2.71 -10.66 -6.42
N LEU A 324 2.74 -9.81 -5.36
CA LEU A 324 3.27 -8.45 -5.46
C LEU A 324 4.74 -8.42 -5.85
N PHE A 325 5.60 -9.16 -5.14
CA PHE A 325 7.04 -9.19 -5.39
C PHE A 325 7.35 -9.51 -6.86
N HIS A 326 6.76 -10.59 -7.36
CA HIS A 326 6.99 -11.05 -8.73
C HIS A 326 6.37 -10.12 -9.79
N THR A 327 5.20 -9.55 -9.51
CA THR A 327 4.56 -8.57 -10.40
C THR A 327 5.39 -7.31 -10.57
N MET A 328 6.05 -6.85 -9.51
CA MET A 328 6.86 -5.63 -9.55
C MET A 328 8.23 -5.82 -10.21
N LEU A 329 8.69 -7.07 -10.34
CA LEU A 329 9.95 -7.38 -11.02
C LEU A 329 9.77 -7.70 -12.51
N GLY A 330 8.55 -7.96 -13.00
CA GLY A 330 8.24 -8.31 -14.38
C GLY A 330 7.91 -9.74 -14.56
#